data_bf740fc41949394bec7e744c0cd0a8ba
#
_entry.id   bf740fc41949394bec7e744c0cd0a8ba
#
_cell.length_a   1.000
_cell.length_b   1.000
_cell.length_c   1.000
_cell.angle_alpha   90.00
_cell.angle_beta   90.00
_cell.angle_gamma   90.00
#
_symmetry.space_group_name_H-M   'P 1'
#
loop_
_entity.id
_entity.type
_entity.pdbx_description
1 polymer ?
#
loop_
_entity_poly.entity_id
_entity_poly.type
_entity_poly.pdbx_seq_one_letter_code
_entity_poly.pdbx_strand_id
1 'polypeptide(L)'
;MIGEDVKIERLTSRRYDMDTLEELKYYCDEPQPVGALMLTGEWGCGKTYLLNNSLSNVLKDKCVFLRVSLFGMSSIEEVKKEVKQCWIRTVAELNTPASGWVEKAQKYTGVFKTVADKGAEHLPEPWKSIVSGALSFNVIDFVKVEPKMGDKKVILIFDDLERTDIPTADLLGCINDYCENLHINTIVVANEEKIQSSEKDKIKYSEIKEKIIQRTIHYVPDYSSVVSNVIDSIECKDDDAVSQEYKALLTKYKEIISSIFSGASVEGIPLEQLISKKYSGNSREELESEKNKIQELLKHRPHNIRSLKCAIQDFKRIYI
;
A
#
# COMPACT_ATOMS: atom_id res chain seq x y z
N MET A 1 -42.99 12.98 8.81
CA MET A 1 -41.95 13.25 7.81
C MET A 1 -40.59 13.67 8.36
N ILE A 2 -40.42 13.93 9.66
CA ILE A 2 -39.11 14.31 10.27
C ILE A 2 -38.30 13.11 10.80
N GLY A 3 -38.91 11.93 10.84
CA GLY A 3 -38.27 10.72 11.42
C GLY A 3 -37.50 9.84 10.44
N GLU A 4 -37.75 9.95 9.14
CA GLU A 4 -37.09 9.11 8.14
C GLU A 4 -35.76 9.71 7.67
N ASP A 5 -35.67 11.03 7.53
CA ASP A 5 -34.45 11.72 7.13
C ASP A 5 -33.31 11.56 8.15
N VAL A 6 -33.64 11.59 9.45
CA VAL A 6 -32.66 11.37 10.55
C VAL A 6 -32.16 9.91 10.59
N LYS A 7 -32.99 8.97 10.13
CA LYS A 7 -32.61 7.56 10.06
C LYS A 7 -31.73 7.24 8.88
N ILE A 8 -31.93 7.96 7.75
CA ILE A 8 -31.11 7.84 6.55
C ILE A 8 -29.74 8.48 6.78
N GLU A 9 -29.66 9.67 7.40
CA GLU A 9 -28.39 10.29 7.78
C GLU A 9 -27.56 9.43 8.77
N ARG A 10 -28.22 8.78 9.74
CA ARG A 10 -27.55 7.86 10.66
C ARG A 10 -27.08 6.57 9.98
N LEU A 11 -27.76 6.11 8.94
CA LEU A 11 -27.37 4.93 8.17
C LEU A 11 -26.25 5.26 7.17
N THR A 12 -26.24 6.48 6.63
CA THR A 12 -25.13 6.94 5.77
C THR A 12 -23.87 7.26 6.56
N SER A 13 -23.98 7.88 7.75
CA SER A 13 -22.81 8.15 8.61
C SER A 13 -22.15 6.86 9.14
N ARG A 14 -22.93 5.82 9.45
CA ARG A 14 -22.38 4.51 9.86
C ARG A 14 -21.66 3.75 8.74
N ARG A 15 -21.91 4.08 7.46
CA ARG A 15 -21.19 3.49 6.32
C ARG A 15 -19.82 4.12 6.06
N TYR A 16 -19.56 5.31 6.58
CA TYR A 16 -18.30 6.04 6.37
C TYR A 16 -17.21 5.77 7.42
N ASP A 17 -17.55 5.03 8.50
CA ASP A 17 -16.64 4.74 9.63
C ASP A 17 -16.09 3.29 9.64
N MET A 18 -16.20 2.55 8.54
CA MET A 18 -15.47 1.27 8.46
C MET A 18 -13.97 1.59 8.29
N ASP A 19 -13.16 1.10 9.22
CA ASP A 19 -11.71 1.15 9.12
C ASP A 19 -11.26 0.57 7.76
N THR A 20 -10.33 1.23 7.10
CA THR A 20 -9.75 0.78 5.81
C THR A 20 -9.35 -0.69 5.84
N LEU A 21 -8.83 -1.18 6.97
CA LEU A 21 -8.46 -2.57 7.14
C LEU A 21 -9.66 -3.51 7.08
N GLU A 22 -10.79 -3.14 7.70
CA GLU A 22 -12.02 -3.95 7.67
C GLU A 22 -12.62 -3.99 6.26
N GLU A 23 -12.59 -2.89 5.52
CA GLU A 23 -13.04 -2.88 4.12
C GLU A 23 -12.17 -3.76 3.22
N LEU A 24 -10.85 -3.72 3.41
CA LEU A 24 -9.91 -4.59 2.70
C LEU A 24 -10.15 -6.08 3.04
N LYS A 25 -10.39 -6.40 4.30
CA LYS A 25 -10.73 -7.76 4.74
C LYS A 25 -12.03 -8.25 4.11
N TYR A 26 -13.07 -7.40 4.13
CA TYR A 26 -14.36 -7.72 3.52
C TYR A 26 -14.19 -8.05 2.02
N TYR A 27 -13.44 -7.21 1.28
CA TYR A 27 -13.15 -7.48 -0.12
C TYR A 27 -12.36 -8.78 -0.33
N CYS A 28 -11.36 -9.07 0.50
CA CYS A 28 -10.58 -10.32 0.41
C CYS A 28 -11.43 -11.58 0.69
N ASP A 29 -12.43 -11.48 1.55
CA ASP A 29 -13.35 -12.59 1.87
C ASP A 29 -14.45 -12.78 0.77
N GLU A 30 -14.64 -11.81 -0.14
CA GLU A 30 -15.64 -11.85 -1.20
C GLU A 30 -15.38 -13.02 -2.17
N PRO A 31 -16.32 -13.99 -2.32
CA PRO A 31 -16.04 -15.21 -3.08
C PRO A 31 -15.89 -14.98 -4.59
N GLN A 32 -16.61 -14.02 -5.13
CA GLN A 32 -16.56 -13.62 -6.55
C GLN A 32 -16.60 -12.10 -6.65
N PRO A 33 -15.43 -11.46 -6.78
CA PRO A 33 -15.38 -10.01 -6.93
C PRO A 33 -15.98 -9.59 -8.28
N VAL A 34 -16.75 -8.53 -8.28
CA VAL A 34 -17.32 -7.94 -9.50
C VAL A 34 -16.25 -7.13 -10.25
N GLY A 35 -15.24 -6.65 -9.54
CA GLY A 35 -14.12 -5.87 -10.08
C GLY A 35 -12.98 -5.74 -9.07
N ALA A 36 -11.95 -4.99 -9.41
CA ALA A 36 -10.84 -4.72 -8.51
C ALA A 36 -11.20 -3.70 -7.43
N LEU A 37 -10.52 -3.76 -6.29
CA LEU A 37 -10.56 -2.72 -5.27
C LEU A 37 -9.36 -1.78 -5.46
N MET A 38 -9.59 -0.46 -5.50
CA MET A 38 -8.52 0.52 -5.56
C MET A 38 -8.25 1.12 -4.18
N LEU A 39 -7.00 0.99 -3.71
CA LEU A 39 -6.50 1.66 -2.51
C LEU A 39 -5.68 2.88 -2.94
N THR A 40 -6.26 4.07 -2.82
CA THR A 40 -5.62 5.33 -3.21
C THR A 40 -5.15 6.14 -2.00
N GLY A 41 -4.22 7.04 -2.21
CA GLY A 41 -3.68 7.96 -1.21
C GLY A 41 -2.32 8.50 -1.61
N GLU A 42 -1.80 9.45 -0.86
CA GLU A 42 -0.53 10.11 -1.13
C GLU A 42 0.68 9.15 -1.12
N TRP A 43 1.76 9.57 -1.78
CA TRP A 43 3.01 8.82 -1.74
C TRP A 43 3.61 8.80 -0.34
N GLY A 44 3.98 7.59 0.10
CA GLY A 44 4.61 7.40 1.41
C GLY A 44 3.66 7.47 2.59
N CYS A 45 2.34 7.56 2.39
CA CYS A 45 1.34 7.50 3.46
C CYS A 45 1.23 6.12 4.14
N GLY A 46 1.84 5.06 3.57
CA GLY A 46 1.88 3.74 4.20
C GLY A 46 0.92 2.70 3.60
N LYS A 47 0.34 2.93 2.42
CA LYS A 47 -0.53 1.95 1.74
C LYS A 47 0.09 0.54 1.67
N THR A 48 1.32 0.49 1.16
CA THR A 48 2.08 -0.76 1.05
C THR A 48 2.35 -1.41 2.42
N TYR A 49 2.62 -0.60 3.45
CA TYR A 49 2.80 -1.08 4.81
C TYR A 49 1.51 -1.68 5.38
N LEU A 50 0.37 -1.02 5.17
CA LEU A 50 -0.95 -1.52 5.56
C LEU A 50 -1.22 -2.91 4.96
N LEU A 51 -0.96 -3.08 3.67
CA LEU A 51 -1.18 -4.35 2.98
C LEU A 51 -0.23 -5.45 3.44
N ASN A 52 1.08 -5.16 3.53
CA ASN A 52 2.09 -6.16 3.84
C ASN A 52 2.11 -6.57 5.32
N ASN A 53 1.79 -5.65 6.23
CA ASN A 53 1.90 -5.93 7.66
C ASN A 53 0.53 -6.11 8.33
N SER A 54 -0.42 -5.19 8.12
CA SER A 54 -1.70 -5.28 8.80
C SER A 54 -2.61 -6.31 8.15
N LEU A 55 -2.91 -6.16 6.86
CA LEU A 55 -3.83 -7.05 6.14
C LEU A 55 -3.26 -8.47 6.02
N SER A 56 -2.01 -8.59 5.60
CA SER A 56 -1.34 -9.89 5.42
C SER A 56 -1.27 -10.69 6.73
N ASN A 57 -0.97 -10.04 7.87
CA ASN A 57 -0.93 -10.72 9.16
C ASN A 57 -2.30 -11.21 9.63
N VAL A 58 -3.35 -10.41 9.41
CA VAL A 58 -4.71 -10.77 9.82
C VAL A 58 -5.27 -11.91 8.97
N LEU A 59 -4.94 -11.96 7.68
CA LEU A 59 -5.46 -12.95 6.73
C LEU A 59 -4.46 -14.07 6.39
N LYS A 60 -3.31 -14.17 7.07
CA LYS A 60 -2.23 -15.14 6.79
C LYS A 60 -2.67 -16.60 6.70
N ASP A 61 -3.71 -16.98 7.45
CA ASP A 61 -4.22 -18.35 7.50
C ASP A 61 -5.23 -18.63 6.39
N LYS A 62 -5.86 -17.59 5.82
CA LYS A 62 -6.91 -17.68 4.79
C LYS A 62 -6.45 -17.30 3.40
N CYS A 63 -5.50 -16.37 3.29
CA CYS A 63 -5.10 -15.78 2.03
C CYS A 63 -3.59 -15.85 1.80
N VAL A 64 -3.24 -15.84 0.52
CA VAL A 64 -1.88 -15.65 0.01
C VAL A 64 -1.88 -14.40 -0.85
N PHE A 65 -0.98 -13.47 -0.56
CA PHE A 65 -0.88 -12.19 -1.23
C PHE A 65 0.24 -12.21 -2.28
N LEU A 66 -0.11 -12.01 -3.54
CA LEU A 66 0.82 -11.87 -4.65
C LEU A 66 0.96 -10.38 -4.98
N ARG A 67 2.08 -9.78 -4.64
CA ARG A 67 2.31 -8.35 -4.90
C ARG A 67 3.24 -8.16 -6.09
N VAL A 68 2.75 -7.42 -7.09
CA VAL A 68 3.44 -7.02 -8.30
C VAL A 68 3.61 -5.50 -8.28
N SER A 69 4.85 -5.02 -8.26
CA SER A 69 5.13 -3.58 -8.42
C SER A 69 5.18 -3.25 -9.89
N LEU A 70 4.39 -2.26 -10.29
CA LEU A 70 4.31 -1.77 -11.67
C LEU A 70 5.35 -0.69 -11.97
N PHE A 71 6.16 -0.31 -10.96
CA PHE A 71 7.17 0.73 -11.09
C PHE A 71 8.16 0.43 -12.21
N GLY A 72 8.21 1.33 -13.20
CA GLY A 72 9.14 1.25 -14.32
C GLY A 72 8.82 0.20 -15.37
N MET A 73 7.65 -0.46 -15.29
CA MET A 73 7.19 -1.37 -16.34
C MET A 73 6.72 -0.57 -17.57
N SER A 74 7.00 -1.09 -18.75
CA SER A 74 6.74 -0.45 -20.03
C SER A 74 5.81 -1.23 -20.96
N SER A 75 5.48 -2.48 -20.60
CA SER A 75 4.61 -3.32 -21.42
C SER A 75 3.72 -4.28 -20.59
N ILE A 76 2.58 -4.65 -21.15
CA ILE A 76 1.66 -5.64 -20.56
C ILE A 76 2.33 -7.01 -20.42
N GLU A 77 3.23 -7.35 -21.32
CA GLU A 77 3.99 -8.59 -21.28
C GLU A 77 4.88 -8.66 -20.05
N GLU A 78 5.52 -7.53 -19.66
CA GLU A 78 6.29 -7.44 -18.43
C GLU A 78 5.41 -7.66 -17.20
N VAL A 79 4.21 -7.05 -17.16
CA VAL A 79 3.24 -7.25 -16.09
C VAL A 79 2.85 -8.71 -15.95
N LYS A 80 2.45 -9.35 -17.06
CA LYS A 80 2.07 -10.78 -17.08
C LYS A 80 3.23 -11.69 -16.65
N LYS A 81 4.44 -11.36 -17.09
CA LYS A 81 5.66 -12.10 -16.70
C LYS A 81 5.92 -11.97 -15.19
N GLU A 82 5.81 -10.77 -14.62
CA GLU A 82 6.05 -10.57 -13.18
C GLU A 82 4.96 -11.23 -12.33
N VAL A 83 3.69 -11.20 -12.73
CA VAL A 83 2.62 -11.95 -12.07
C VAL A 83 2.97 -13.45 -12.04
N LYS A 84 3.41 -14.00 -13.19
CA LYS A 84 3.84 -15.39 -13.28
C LYS A 84 5.02 -15.71 -12.36
N GLN A 85 6.04 -14.87 -12.33
CA GLN A 85 7.21 -15.05 -11.47
C GLN A 85 6.85 -14.95 -9.98
N CYS A 86 5.99 -14.01 -9.62
CA CYS A 86 5.48 -13.86 -8.26
C CYS A 86 4.72 -15.12 -7.83
N TRP A 87 3.87 -15.66 -8.70
CA TRP A 87 3.15 -16.91 -8.44
C TRP A 87 4.11 -18.07 -8.19
N ILE A 88 5.08 -18.29 -9.06
CA ILE A 88 6.06 -19.38 -8.95
C ILE A 88 6.86 -19.26 -7.65
N ARG A 89 7.33 -18.04 -7.30
CA ARG A 89 8.04 -17.80 -6.04
C ARG A 89 7.21 -18.18 -4.84
N THR A 90 5.95 -17.76 -4.81
CA THR A 90 5.06 -18.01 -3.68
C THR A 90 4.72 -19.50 -3.52
N VAL A 91 4.48 -20.21 -4.62
CA VAL A 91 4.29 -21.68 -4.58
C VAL A 91 5.54 -22.38 -4.04
N ALA A 92 6.71 -21.93 -4.45
CA ALA A 92 7.98 -22.47 -3.96
C ALA A 92 8.17 -22.23 -2.45
N GLU A 93 7.80 -21.06 -1.96
CA GLU A 93 7.86 -20.70 -0.54
C GLU A 93 6.91 -21.53 0.32
N LEU A 94 5.69 -21.75 -0.13
CA LEU A 94 4.68 -22.55 0.59
C LEU A 94 5.05 -24.03 0.71
N ASN A 95 5.80 -24.58 -0.26
CA ASN A 95 6.18 -25.98 -0.30
C ASN A 95 7.53 -26.31 0.37
N THR A 96 8.24 -25.32 0.93
CA THR A 96 9.50 -25.52 1.65
C THR A 96 9.30 -25.58 3.16
N PRO A 97 9.92 -26.58 3.87
CA PRO A 97 9.92 -26.61 5.34
C PRO A 97 10.58 -25.36 5.93
N ALA A 98 10.02 -24.84 7.00
CA ALA A 98 10.40 -23.55 7.63
C ALA A 98 11.85 -23.45 8.17
N SER A 99 12.64 -24.52 8.16
CA SER A 99 14.03 -24.53 8.66
C SER A 99 15.02 -24.16 7.54
N GLY A 100 15.43 -22.91 7.47
CA GLY A 100 16.49 -22.48 6.56
C GLY A 100 16.13 -21.31 5.62
N TRP A 101 15.20 -20.46 5.99
CA TRP A 101 14.66 -19.38 5.17
C TRP A 101 15.68 -18.32 4.71
N VAL A 102 16.61 -17.94 5.59
CA VAL A 102 17.54 -16.81 5.32
C VAL A 102 18.63 -17.19 4.29
N GLU A 103 19.15 -18.42 4.36
CA GLU A 103 20.15 -18.92 3.39
C GLU A 103 19.52 -19.23 2.01
N LYS A 104 18.26 -19.59 1.98
CA LYS A 104 17.56 -19.98 0.73
C LYS A 104 17.10 -18.77 -0.09
N ALA A 105 16.69 -17.66 0.52
CA ALA A 105 16.30 -16.44 -0.19
C ALA A 105 17.41 -15.91 -1.11
N GLN A 106 18.68 -16.01 -0.70
CA GLN A 106 19.83 -15.68 -1.56
C GLN A 106 20.06 -16.69 -2.69
N LYS A 107 19.70 -17.96 -2.48
CA LYS A 107 19.77 -19.01 -3.52
C LYS A 107 18.68 -18.86 -4.58
N TYR A 108 17.49 -18.33 -4.24
CA TYR A 108 16.37 -18.17 -5.17
C TYR A 108 16.63 -17.11 -6.24
N THR A 109 17.30 -16.01 -5.91
CA THR A 109 17.77 -15.04 -6.92
C THR A 109 18.74 -15.69 -7.91
N GLY A 110 19.55 -16.65 -7.46
CA GLY A 110 20.45 -17.44 -8.31
C GLY A 110 19.71 -18.44 -9.19
N VAL A 111 18.67 -19.10 -8.70
CA VAL A 111 17.86 -20.08 -9.45
C VAL A 111 17.10 -19.39 -10.58
N PHE A 112 16.48 -18.24 -10.33
CA PHE A 112 15.78 -17.47 -11.37
C PHE A 112 16.72 -16.93 -12.43
N LYS A 113 17.92 -16.48 -12.04
CA LYS A 113 18.97 -16.10 -12.99
C LYS A 113 19.45 -17.27 -13.85
N THR A 114 19.57 -18.46 -13.25
CA THR A 114 19.96 -19.67 -13.94
C THR A 114 18.89 -20.17 -14.92
N VAL A 115 17.60 -20.02 -14.57
CA VAL A 115 16.48 -20.35 -15.48
C VAL A 115 16.40 -19.38 -16.64
N ALA A 116 16.61 -18.08 -16.37
CA ALA A 116 16.65 -17.06 -17.43
C ALA A 116 17.83 -17.26 -18.40
N ASP A 117 19.01 -17.69 -17.88
CA ASP A 117 20.25 -17.79 -18.64
C ASP A 117 20.47 -19.20 -19.24
N LYS A 118 20.01 -20.26 -18.60
CA LYS A 118 20.35 -21.66 -18.97
C LYS A 118 19.16 -22.62 -19.14
N GLY A 119 17.94 -22.17 -18.91
CA GLY A 119 16.74 -23.00 -18.98
C GLY A 119 16.48 -23.86 -17.71
N ALA A 120 15.24 -24.34 -17.58
CA ALA A 120 14.78 -25.09 -16.42
C ALA A 120 15.43 -26.49 -16.25
N GLU A 121 16.06 -27.00 -17.31
CA GLU A 121 16.64 -28.35 -17.34
C GLU A 121 17.84 -28.52 -16.38
N HIS A 122 18.48 -27.44 -15.99
CA HIS A 122 19.66 -27.42 -15.13
C HIS A 122 19.35 -27.24 -13.64
N LEU A 123 18.07 -27.27 -13.26
CA LEU A 123 17.65 -27.14 -11.86
C LEU A 123 17.66 -28.51 -11.16
N PRO A 124 18.08 -28.56 -9.88
CA PRO A 124 17.93 -29.77 -9.06
C PRO A 124 16.45 -30.06 -8.76
N GLU A 125 16.09 -31.34 -8.62
CA GLU A 125 14.79 -31.73 -8.12
C GLU A 125 14.59 -31.26 -6.65
N PRO A 126 13.42 -30.80 -6.21
CA PRO A 126 12.13 -30.79 -6.94
C PRO A 126 11.87 -29.56 -7.83
N TRP A 127 12.83 -28.64 -7.94
CA TRP A 127 12.69 -27.36 -8.65
C TRP A 127 12.47 -27.53 -10.14
N LYS A 128 13.12 -28.55 -10.74
CA LYS A 128 12.97 -28.88 -12.14
C LYS A 128 11.52 -29.18 -12.49
N SER A 129 10.85 -30.01 -11.69
CA SER A 129 9.45 -30.38 -11.89
C SER A 129 8.51 -29.20 -11.72
N ILE A 130 8.73 -28.36 -10.68
CA ILE A 130 7.92 -27.17 -10.38
C ILE A 130 8.06 -26.12 -11.48
N VAL A 131 9.29 -25.80 -11.87
CA VAL A 131 9.58 -24.77 -12.87
C VAL A 131 9.22 -25.25 -14.29
N SER A 132 9.50 -26.49 -14.65
CA SER A 132 9.11 -27.05 -15.95
C SER A 132 7.60 -27.14 -16.10
N GLY A 133 6.89 -27.53 -15.04
CA GLY A 133 5.44 -27.49 -14.99
C GLY A 133 4.90 -26.07 -15.16
N ALA A 134 5.43 -25.12 -14.39
CA ALA A 134 4.99 -23.72 -14.43
C ALA A 134 5.39 -22.96 -15.72
N LEU A 135 6.48 -23.35 -16.40
CA LEU A 135 6.89 -22.77 -17.68
C LEU A 135 6.10 -23.34 -18.88
N SER A 136 5.67 -24.61 -18.79
CA SER A 136 4.88 -25.25 -19.83
C SER A 136 3.39 -24.88 -19.78
N PHE A 137 2.88 -24.46 -18.60
CA PHE A 137 1.50 -24.00 -18.45
C PHE A 137 1.44 -22.46 -18.50
N ASN A 138 0.47 -21.95 -19.24
CA ASN A 138 0.09 -20.56 -19.08
C ASN A 138 -0.45 -20.42 -17.65
N VAL A 139 0.14 -19.56 -16.80
CA VAL A 139 -0.34 -19.33 -15.41
C VAL A 139 -1.83 -18.99 -15.41
N ILE A 140 -2.29 -18.30 -16.45
CA ILE A 140 -3.71 -18.02 -16.72
C ILE A 140 -4.54 -19.30 -16.80
N ASP A 141 -4.03 -20.36 -17.42
CA ASP A 141 -4.77 -21.62 -17.56
C ASP A 141 -4.80 -22.42 -16.24
N PHE A 142 -3.77 -22.29 -15.42
CA PHE A 142 -3.72 -22.90 -14.10
C PHE A 142 -4.65 -22.18 -13.10
N VAL A 143 -4.70 -20.86 -13.14
CA VAL A 143 -5.57 -20.03 -12.30
C VAL A 143 -7.05 -20.17 -12.68
N LYS A 144 -7.36 -20.48 -13.94
CA LYS A 144 -8.74 -20.80 -14.39
C LYS A 144 -9.35 -22.00 -13.68
N VAL A 145 -8.54 -22.89 -13.12
CA VAL A 145 -9.04 -24.08 -12.44
C VAL A 145 -9.35 -23.80 -10.98
N GLU A 146 -8.48 -23.07 -10.25
CA GLU A 146 -8.73 -22.63 -8.87
C GLU A 146 -7.88 -21.40 -8.51
N PRO A 147 -8.48 -20.27 -8.08
CA PRO A 147 -7.75 -19.09 -7.59
C PRO A 147 -7.26 -19.33 -6.13
N LYS A 148 -6.64 -20.49 -5.91
CA LYS A 148 -6.17 -20.93 -4.60
C LYS A 148 -4.74 -21.47 -4.68
N MET A 149 -4.00 -21.32 -3.60
CA MET A 149 -2.74 -22.00 -3.34
C MET A 149 -2.89 -22.91 -2.13
N GLY A 150 -3.05 -24.21 -2.35
CA GLY A 150 -3.51 -25.12 -1.32
C GLY A 150 -4.93 -24.73 -0.89
N ASP A 151 -5.14 -24.62 0.43
CA ASP A 151 -6.43 -24.20 0.98
C ASP A 151 -6.63 -22.68 1.05
N LYS A 152 -5.58 -21.90 0.69
CA LYS A 152 -5.60 -20.43 0.81
C LYS A 152 -6.03 -19.77 -0.49
N LYS A 153 -6.88 -18.74 -0.34
CA LYS A 153 -7.31 -17.88 -1.43
C LYS A 153 -6.17 -16.97 -1.89
N VAL A 154 -6.04 -16.80 -3.19
CA VAL A 154 -5.05 -15.88 -3.78
C VAL A 154 -5.65 -14.49 -3.88
N ILE A 155 -4.90 -13.50 -3.40
CA ILE A 155 -5.18 -12.07 -3.56
C ILE A 155 -4.03 -11.46 -4.36
N LEU A 156 -4.35 -10.86 -5.50
CA LEU A 156 -3.37 -10.21 -6.35
C LEU A 156 -3.32 -8.70 -6.01
N ILE A 157 -2.11 -8.17 -5.85
CA ILE A 157 -1.90 -6.75 -5.55
C ILE A 157 -1.03 -6.15 -6.64
N PHE A 158 -1.57 -5.16 -7.37
CA PHE A 158 -0.80 -4.31 -8.27
C PHE A 158 -0.46 -3.00 -7.57
N ASP A 159 0.82 -2.75 -7.33
CA ASP A 159 1.30 -1.56 -6.60
C ASP A 159 2.01 -0.58 -7.52
N ASP A 160 1.97 0.72 -7.16
CA ASP A 160 2.58 1.82 -7.91
C ASP A 160 1.99 2.02 -9.33
N LEU A 161 0.65 1.93 -9.48
CA LEU A 161 -0.04 2.07 -10.77
C LEU A 161 0.33 3.38 -11.51
N GLU A 162 0.52 4.47 -10.80
CA GLU A 162 0.87 5.77 -11.35
C GLU A 162 2.33 5.92 -11.78
N ARG A 163 3.15 4.87 -11.59
CA ARG A 163 4.61 4.89 -11.85
C ARG A 163 5.05 4.00 -13.01
N THR A 164 4.10 3.55 -13.80
CA THR A 164 4.34 2.76 -15.00
C THR A 164 4.35 3.66 -16.24
N ASP A 165 5.05 3.24 -17.28
CA ASP A 165 4.99 3.88 -18.60
C ASP A 165 3.87 3.29 -19.48
N ILE A 166 3.15 2.28 -18.99
CA ILE A 166 2.02 1.66 -19.71
C ILE A 166 0.81 2.60 -19.64
N PRO A 167 0.10 2.85 -20.75
CA PRO A 167 -1.15 3.59 -20.72
C PRO A 167 -2.13 3.02 -19.69
N THR A 168 -2.68 3.86 -18.82
CA THR A 168 -3.52 3.40 -17.69
C THR A 168 -4.72 2.59 -18.16
N ALA A 169 -5.30 2.93 -19.31
CA ALA A 169 -6.39 2.19 -19.91
C ALA A 169 -6.03 0.73 -20.24
N ASP A 170 -4.86 0.51 -20.85
CA ASP A 170 -4.39 -0.81 -21.24
C ASP A 170 -4.05 -1.65 -20.00
N LEU A 171 -3.44 -1.00 -19.01
CA LEU A 171 -3.08 -1.65 -17.74
C LEU A 171 -4.33 -2.05 -16.94
N LEU A 172 -5.33 -1.16 -16.83
CA LEU A 172 -6.59 -1.50 -16.18
C LEU A 172 -7.32 -2.61 -16.93
N GLY A 173 -7.28 -2.63 -18.26
CA GLY A 173 -7.79 -3.74 -19.07
C GLY A 173 -7.10 -5.07 -18.74
N CYS A 174 -5.77 -5.08 -18.60
CA CYS A 174 -5.02 -6.25 -18.17
C CYS A 174 -5.40 -6.70 -16.75
N ILE A 175 -5.59 -5.75 -15.82
CA ILE A 175 -6.03 -6.03 -14.45
C ILE A 175 -7.43 -6.65 -14.43
N ASN A 176 -8.32 -6.18 -15.30
CA ASN A 176 -9.68 -6.70 -15.44
C ASN A 176 -9.70 -8.19 -15.81
N ASP A 177 -8.75 -8.64 -16.61
CA ASP A 177 -8.62 -10.06 -16.97
C ASP A 177 -8.46 -10.96 -15.73
N TYR A 178 -7.73 -10.49 -14.71
CA TYR A 178 -7.58 -11.23 -13.45
C TYR A 178 -8.85 -11.21 -12.60
N CYS A 179 -9.57 -10.09 -12.56
CA CYS A 179 -10.80 -9.97 -11.76
C CYS A 179 -11.97 -10.69 -12.40
N GLU A 180 -12.32 -10.31 -13.65
CA GLU A 180 -13.55 -10.73 -14.31
C GLU A 180 -13.42 -12.14 -14.89
N ASN A 181 -12.30 -12.45 -15.56
CA ASN A 181 -12.14 -13.72 -16.26
C ASN A 181 -11.59 -14.83 -15.35
N LEU A 182 -10.76 -14.49 -14.37
CA LEU A 182 -10.11 -15.45 -13.48
C LEU A 182 -10.68 -15.45 -12.05
N HIS A 183 -11.59 -14.53 -11.75
CA HIS A 183 -12.24 -14.37 -10.43
C HIS A 183 -11.24 -14.25 -9.27
N ILE A 184 -10.08 -13.61 -9.52
CA ILE A 184 -9.08 -13.35 -8.49
C ILE A 184 -9.38 -12.00 -7.85
N ASN A 185 -9.52 -11.98 -6.52
CA ASN A 185 -9.61 -10.71 -5.79
C ASN A 185 -8.32 -9.90 -6.02
N THR A 186 -8.47 -8.73 -6.59
CA THR A 186 -7.36 -7.91 -7.04
C THR A 186 -7.43 -6.53 -6.40
N ILE A 187 -6.34 -6.14 -5.73
CA ILE A 187 -6.19 -4.82 -5.11
C ILE A 187 -5.22 -4.00 -5.96
N VAL A 188 -5.65 -2.82 -6.37
CA VAL A 188 -4.82 -1.85 -7.11
C VAL A 188 -4.42 -0.75 -6.15
N VAL A 189 -3.13 -0.51 -6.00
CA VAL A 189 -2.58 0.54 -5.14
C VAL A 189 -2.06 1.68 -6.00
N ALA A 190 -2.55 2.89 -5.74
CA ALA A 190 -2.22 4.05 -6.56
C ALA A 190 -2.19 5.36 -5.76
N ASN A 191 -1.54 6.37 -6.35
CA ASN A 191 -1.84 7.77 -6.08
C ASN A 191 -2.72 8.29 -7.23
N GLU A 192 -4.03 8.25 -7.03
CA GLU A 192 -4.99 8.57 -8.10
C GLU A 192 -4.90 10.02 -8.57
N GLU A 193 -4.56 10.97 -7.70
CA GLU A 193 -4.35 12.37 -8.07
C GLU A 193 -3.24 12.52 -9.11
N LYS A 194 -2.19 11.70 -9.00
CA LYS A 194 -1.08 11.67 -9.97
C LYS A 194 -1.50 11.08 -11.31
N ILE A 195 -2.32 10.03 -11.30
CA ILE A 195 -2.90 9.47 -12.53
C ILE A 195 -3.74 10.52 -13.23
N GLN A 196 -4.70 11.13 -12.53
CA GLN A 196 -5.58 12.15 -13.09
C GLN A 196 -4.85 13.40 -13.59
N SER A 197 -3.70 13.76 -12.98
CA SER A 197 -2.90 14.90 -13.42
C SER A 197 -2.06 14.59 -14.66
N SER A 198 -1.69 13.34 -14.90
CA SER A 198 -0.87 12.90 -16.02
C SER A 198 -1.70 12.48 -17.25
N GLU A 199 -2.93 12.02 -17.05
CA GLU A 199 -3.82 11.57 -18.13
C GLU A 199 -4.29 12.74 -19.00
N LYS A 200 -4.11 12.59 -20.30
CA LYS A 200 -4.57 13.58 -21.29
C LYS A 200 -6.10 13.54 -21.48
N ASP A 201 -6.70 12.37 -21.29
CA ASP A 201 -8.15 12.14 -21.41
C ASP A 201 -8.71 11.65 -20.07
N LYS A 202 -9.08 12.59 -19.20
CA LYS A 202 -9.64 12.30 -17.88
C LYS A 202 -11.01 11.60 -17.94
N ILE A 203 -11.79 11.88 -18.96
CA ILE A 203 -13.12 11.28 -19.16
C ILE A 203 -12.94 9.79 -19.43
N LYS A 204 -12.06 9.45 -20.35
CA LYS A 204 -11.75 8.07 -20.71
C LYS A 204 -11.23 7.26 -19.51
N TYR A 205 -10.36 7.85 -18.69
CA TYR A 205 -9.91 7.22 -17.45
C TYR A 205 -11.06 6.92 -16.50
N SER A 206 -11.95 7.90 -16.28
CA SER A 206 -13.10 7.75 -15.38
C SER A 206 -14.04 6.63 -15.83
N GLU A 207 -14.36 6.55 -17.12
CA GLU A 207 -15.23 5.52 -17.70
C GLU A 207 -14.62 4.11 -17.55
N ILE A 208 -13.31 3.97 -17.82
CA ILE A 208 -12.61 2.69 -17.69
C ILE A 208 -12.52 2.29 -16.21
N LYS A 209 -12.19 3.23 -15.33
CA LYS A 209 -12.13 3.00 -13.89
C LYS A 209 -13.49 2.52 -13.37
N GLU A 210 -14.59 3.17 -13.72
CA GLU A 210 -15.93 2.80 -13.28
C GLU A 210 -16.29 1.35 -13.66
N LYS A 211 -15.87 0.90 -14.82
CA LYS A 211 -16.09 -0.48 -15.26
C LYS A 211 -15.30 -1.51 -14.49
N ILE A 212 -14.05 -1.19 -14.13
CA ILE A 212 -13.08 -2.19 -13.62
C ILE A 212 -12.96 -2.14 -12.10
N ILE A 213 -13.06 -0.94 -11.51
CA ILE A 213 -12.91 -0.73 -10.07
C ILE A 213 -14.27 -0.71 -9.39
N GLN A 214 -14.60 -1.79 -8.70
CA GLN A 214 -15.87 -1.88 -7.96
C GLN A 214 -15.93 -0.94 -6.76
N ARG A 215 -14.78 -0.61 -6.16
CA ARG A 215 -14.68 0.27 -4.98
C ARG A 215 -13.32 0.97 -4.94
N THR A 216 -13.34 2.25 -4.58
CA THR A 216 -12.13 3.02 -4.26
C THR A 216 -12.12 3.36 -2.78
N ILE A 217 -11.04 3.04 -2.08
CA ILE A 217 -10.79 3.40 -0.68
C ILE A 217 -9.67 4.45 -0.67
N HIS A 218 -9.95 5.59 -0.06
CA HIS A 218 -8.94 6.62 0.15
C HIS A 218 -8.29 6.41 1.51
N TYR A 219 -7.01 6.00 1.50
CA TYR A 219 -6.27 5.72 2.72
C TYR A 219 -5.64 6.97 3.28
N VAL A 220 -6.04 7.32 4.50
CA VAL A 220 -5.40 8.33 5.34
C VAL A 220 -4.86 7.61 6.57
N PRO A 221 -3.55 7.65 6.83
CA PRO A 221 -2.98 6.97 7.98
C PRO A 221 -3.38 7.66 9.29
N ASP A 222 -3.49 6.89 10.36
CA ASP A 222 -3.44 7.46 11.70
C ASP A 222 -1.98 7.87 11.99
N TYR A 223 -1.72 9.16 11.87
CA TYR A 223 -0.39 9.74 12.03
C TYR A 223 0.21 9.50 13.41
N SER A 224 -0.61 9.45 14.47
CA SER A 224 -0.16 9.18 15.84
C SER A 224 0.38 7.75 15.97
N SER A 225 -0.37 6.78 15.44
CA SER A 225 0.07 5.39 15.38
C SER A 225 1.30 5.20 14.50
N VAL A 226 1.38 5.90 13.36
CA VAL A 226 2.56 5.85 12.48
C VAL A 226 3.80 6.34 13.19
N VAL A 227 3.73 7.49 13.87
CA VAL A 227 4.87 8.05 14.62
C VAL A 227 5.27 7.11 15.75
N SER A 228 4.30 6.55 16.50
CA SER A 228 4.56 5.55 17.53
C SER A 228 5.33 4.35 16.97
N ASN A 229 4.83 3.75 15.91
CA ASN A 229 5.46 2.57 15.28
C ASN A 229 6.88 2.87 14.76
N VAL A 230 7.12 4.07 14.24
CA VAL A 230 8.46 4.48 13.80
C VAL A 230 9.40 4.62 14.99
N ILE A 231 8.97 5.23 16.09
CA ILE A 231 9.76 5.35 17.31
C ILE A 231 10.03 3.96 17.92
N ASP A 232 9.01 3.10 17.99
CA ASP A 232 9.12 1.75 18.56
C ASP A 232 10.05 0.86 17.74
N SER A 233 10.15 1.08 16.43
CA SER A 233 11.06 0.36 15.54
C SER A 233 12.54 0.74 15.71
N ILE A 234 12.87 1.72 16.54
CA ILE A 234 14.27 2.07 16.85
C ILE A 234 14.86 0.96 17.73
N GLU A 235 15.82 0.24 17.16
CA GLU A 235 16.56 -0.78 17.87
C GLU A 235 17.49 -0.11 18.90
N CYS A 236 17.37 -0.54 20.14
CA CYS A 236 18.25 -0.17 21.24
C CYS A 236 18.85 -1.47 21.80
N LYS A 237 20.18 -1.56 21.84
CA LYS A 237 20.84 -2.64 22.55
C LYS A 237 20.85 -2.34 24.04
N ASP A 238 20.89 -3.37 24.87
CA ASP A 238 20.82 -3.23 26.33
C ASP A 238 21.96 -2.38 26.91
N ASP A 239 23.11 -2.36 26.25
CA ASP A 239 24.32 -1.59 26.62
C ASP A 239 24.40 -0.19 25.93
N ASP A 240 23.46 0.15 25.05
CA ASP A 240 23.43 1.42 24.33
C ASP A 240 22.53 2.47 25.03
N ALA A 241 23.06 3.02 26.13
CA ALA A 241 22.34 4.04 26.94
C ALA A 241 21.92 5.26 26.10
N VAL A 242 22.74 5.69 25.15
CA VAL A 242 22.44 6.85 24.29
C VAL A 242 21.24 6.60 23.39
N SER A 243 21.16 5.42 22.77
CA SER A 243 19.99 5.05 21.95
C SER A 243 18.72 4.90 22.79
N GLN A 244 18.82 4.42 24.02
CA GLN A 244 17.69 4.34 24.96
C GLN A 244 17.21 5.73 25.35
N GLU A 245 18.13 6.64 25.67
CA GLU A 245 17.83 8.04 26.02
C GLU A 245 17.21 8.79 24.83
N TYR A 246 17.74 8.60 23.64
CA TYR A 246 17.18 9.12 22.40
C TYR A 246 15.74 8.63 22.14
N LYS A 247 15.49 7.33 22.29
CA LYS A 247 14.13 6.77 22.14
C LYS A 247 13.17 7.33 23.20
N ALA A 248 13.61 7.48 24.43
CA ALA A 248 12.83 8.10 25.51
C ALA A 248 12.48 9.57 25.20
N LEU A 249 13.45 10.32 24.64
CA LEU A 249 13.22 11.70 24.17
C LEU A 249 12.13 11.76 23.10
N LEU A 250 12.24 10.94 22.05
CA LEU A 250 11.24 10.90 20.98
C LEU A 250 9.86 10.49 21.51
N THR A 251 9.80 9.54 22.42
CA THR A 251 8.56 9.10 23.06
C THR A 251 7.92 10.23 23.86
N LYS A 252 8.71 11.01 24.60
CA LYS A 252 8.26 12.19 25.34
C LYS A 252 7.63 13.24 24.45
N TYR A 253 8.17 13.44 23.24
CA TYR A 253 7.70 14.45 22.29
C TYR A 253 6.84 13.88 21.17
N LYS A 254 6.35 12.64 21.30
CA LYS A 254 5.60 11.92 20.28
C LYS A 254 4.40 12.71 19.73
N GLU A 255 3.63 13.35 20.63
CA GLU A 255 2.44 14.12 20.23
C GLU A 255 2.81 15.36 19.39
N ILE A 256 3.91 16.01 19.72
CA ILE A 256 4.42 17.15 18.95
C ILE A 256 4.88 16.70 17.58
N ILE A 257 5.66 15.60 17.51
CA ILE A 257 6.14 15.02 16.26
C ILE A 257 4.95 14.61 15.37
N SER A 258 3.95 13.96 15.96
CA SER A 258 2.72 13.56 15.25
C SER A 258 1.95 14.76 14.71
N SER A 259 1.81 15.81 15.51
CA SER A 259 1.13 17.05 15.14
C SER A 259 1.84 17.78 14.00
N ILE A 260 3.18 17.83 14.01
CA ILE A 260 3.98 18.40 12.92
C ILE A 260 3.86 17.55 11.66
N PHE A 261 3.97 16.24 11.82
CA PHE A 261 3.93 15.30 10.70
C PHE A 261 2.55 15.25 10.01
N SER A 262 1.46 15.32 10.78
CA SER A 262 0.09 15.41 10.25
C SER A 262 -0.26 16.77 9.64
N GLY A 263 0.59 17.79 9.85
CA GLY A 263 0.30 19.16 9.45
C GLY A 263 -0.69 19.91 10.37
N ALA A 264 -1.04 19.31 11.52
CA ALA A 264 -1.93 19.95 12.49
C ALA A 264 -1.25 21.08 13.28
N SER A 265 0.09 21.13 13.26
CA SER A 265 0.85 22.21 13.92
C SER A 265 2.05 22.65 13.07
N VAL A 266 2.55 23.85 13.35
CA VAL A 266 3.79 24.39 12.81
C VAL A 266 4.74 24.63 13.97
N GLU A 267 5.94 24.06 13.91
CA GLU A 267 6.94 24.18 14.99
C GLU A 267 6.43 23.74 16.38
N GLY A 268 5.50 22.79 16.40
CA GLY A 268 4.89 22.27 17.63
C GLY A 268 3.81 23.17 18.25
N ILE A 269 3.46 24.28 17.59
CA ILE A 269 2.38 25.17 18.02
C ILE A 269 1.12 24.83 17.20
N PRO A 270 -0.01 24.52 17.84
CA PRO A 270 -1.26 24.28 17.12
C PRO A 270 -1.63 25.42 16.18
N LEU A 271 -2.09 25.09 14.98
CA LEU A 271 -2.42 26.05 13.93
C LEU A 271 -3.38 27.13 14.42
N GLU A 272 -4.38 26.74 15.21
CA GLU A 272 -5.37 27.66 15.80
C GLU A 272 -4.72 28.69 16.73
N GLN A 273 -3.71 28.28 17.53
CA GLN A 273 -2.98 29.19 18.42
C GLN A 273 -2.05 30.13 17.64
N LEU A 274 -1.42 29.63 16.55
CA LEU A 274 -0.61 30.48 15.68
C LEU A 274 -1.43 31.55 14.99
N ILE A 275 -2.62 31.23 14.52
CA ILE A 275 -3.53 32.16 13.86
C ILE A 275 -4.03 33.19 14.88
N SER A 276 -4.50 32.75 16.05
CA SER A 276 -5.02 33.64 17.09
C SER A 276 -3.96 34.59 17.66
N LYS A 277 -2.72 34.12 17.84
CA LYS A 277 -1.62 34.91 18.42
C LYS A 277 -1.06 35.96 17.46
N LYS A 278 -1.02 35.64 16.14
CA LYS A 278 -0.45 36.52 15.11
C LYS A 278 -1.44 37.57 14.62
N TYR A 279 -2.73 37.32 14.75
CA TYR A 279 -3.79 38.12 14.14
C TYR A 279 -4.84 38.66 15.12
N SER A 280 -4.48 38.76 16.41
CA SER A 280 -5.32 39.42 17.41
C SER A 280 -5.44 40.91 17.07
N GLY A 281 -6.43 41.29 16.30
CA GLY A 281 -6.66 42.66 15.88
C GLY A 281 -7.01 42.85 14.41
N ASN A 282 -6.92 41.79 13.61
CA ASN A 282 -7.29 41.83 12.19
C ASN A 282 -8.77 41.53 11.94
N SER A 283 -9.27 41.94 10.77
CA SER A 283 -10.63 41.65 10.37
C SER A 283 -10.83 40.14 10.20
N ARG A 284 -12.08 39.66 10.33
CA ARG A 284 -12.44 38.25 10.17
C ARG A 284 -12.04 37.67 8.81
N GLU A 285 -12.10 38.50 7.77
CA GLU A 285 -11.73 38.12 6.39
C GLU A 285 -10.23 37.92 6.23
N GLU A 286 -9.39 38.73 6.85
CA GLU A 286 -7.93 38.59 6.85
C GLU A 286 -7.48 37.33 7.60
N LEU A 287 -8.14 37.02 8.72
CA LEU A 287 -7.92 35.77 9.47
C LEU A 287 -8.26 34.54 8.66
N GLU A 288 -9.39 34.55 7.93
CA GLU A 288 -9.83 33.43 7.08
C GLU A 288 -8.86 33.24 5.89
N SER A 289 -8.42 34.34 5.27
CA SER A 289 -7.45 34.32 4.16
C SER A 289 -6.10 33.71 4.59
N GLU A 290 -5.57 34.11 5.73
CA GLU A 290 -4.30 33.57 6.25
C GLU A 290 -4.44 32.12 6.72
N LYS A 291 -5.56 31.75 7.31
CA LYS A 291 -5.86 30.36 7.66
C LYS A 291 -5.83 29.47 6.41
N ASN A 292 -6.46 29.93 5.33
CA ASN A 292 -6.47 29.22 4.07
C ASN A 292 -5.07 29.09 3.46
N LYS A 293 -4.25 30.15 3.49
CA LYS A 293 -2.85 30.10 3.02
C LYS A 293 -2.00 29.11 3.83
N ILE A 294 -2.15 29.11 5.16
CA ILE A 294 -1.42 28.19 6.03
C ILE A 294 -1.89 26.75 5.79
N GLN A 295 -3.21 26.53 5.65
CA GLN A 295 -3.74 25.22 5.32
C GLN A 295 -3.25 24.71 3.95
N GLU A 296 -3.12 25.59 2.97
CA GLU A 296 -2.59 25.26 1.65
C GLU A 296 -1.10 24.91 1.70
N LEU A 297 -0.32 25.65 2.46
CA LEU A 297 1.09 25.32 2.74
C LEU A 297 1.25 23.99 3.47
N LEU A 298 0.33 23.65 4.37
CA LEU A 298 0.33 22.38 5.09
C LEU A 298 -0.07 21.21 4.20
N LYS A 299 -0.98 21.40 3.24
CA LYS A 299 -1.33 20.38 2.23
C LYS A 299 -0.14 19.97 1.36
N HIS A 300 0.80 20.87 1.12
CA HIS A 300 2.02 20.58 0.34
C HIS A 300 3.16 19.99 1.17
N ARG A 301 3.00 19.83 2.50
CA ARG A 301 3.99 19.12 3.31
C ARG A 301 3.96 17.63 2.99
N PRO A 302 5.11 17.02 2.76
CA PRO A 302 5.16 15.60 2.50
C PRO A 302 4.85 14.83 3.77
N HIS A 303 3.60 14.38 3.95
CA HIS A 303 3.18 13.41 4.98
C HIS A 303 3.76 12.02 4.69
N ASN A 304 5.03 11.98 4.36
CA ASN A 304 5.71 10.80 3.86
C ASN A 304 6.45 10.10 5.00
N ILE A 305 6.06 8.86 5.30
CA ILE A 305 6.67 8.05 6.37
C ILE A 305 8.18 7.85 6.15
N ARG A 306 8.65 7.81 4.89
CA ARG A 306 10.09 7.73 4.60
C ARG A 306 10.81 9.00 5.06
N SER A 307 10.23 10.17 4.79
CA SER A 307 10.78 11.45 5.25
C SER A 307 10.81 11.52 6.77
N LEU A 308 9.77 11.05 7.46
CA LEU A 308 9.76 10.96 8.92
C LEU A 308 10.90 10.06 9.44
N LYS A 309 11.06 8.87 8.86
CA LYS A 309 12.15 7.97 9.23
C LYS A 309 13.53 8.59 9.01
N CYS A 310 13.74 9.25 7.86
CA CYS A 310 14.99 9.95 7.57
C CYS A 310 15.25 11.08 8.59
N ALA A 311 14.25 11.91 8.87
CA ALA A 311 14.37 13.00 9.84
C ALA A 311 14.74 12.49 11.24
N ILE A 312 14.11 11.40 11.70
CA ILE A 312 14.43 10.77 12.97
C ILE A 312 15.86 10.20 12.97
N GLN A 313 16.31 9.58 11.87
CA GLN A 313 17.68 9.09 11.77
C GLN A 313 18.72 10.21 11.74
N ASP A 314 18.45 11.29 11.01
CA ASP A 314 19.34 12.44 10.93
C ASP A 314 19.41 13.18 12.28
N PHE A 315 18.28 13.30 12.97
CA PHE A 315 18.25 13.86 14.32
C PHE A 315 19.07 13.00 15.30
N LYS A 316 19.03 11.67 15.20
CA LYS A 316 19.87 10.78 16.00
C LYS A 316 21.37 11.10 15.83
N ARG A 317 21.82 11.34 14.59
CA ARG A 317 23.23 11.68 14.28
C ARG A 317 23.70 12.98 14.90
N ILE A 318 22.78 13.93 15.14
CA ILE A 318 23.08 15.21 15.79
C ILE A 318 23.03 15.08 17.30
N TYR A 319 22.16 14.19 17.80
CA TYR A 319 21.96 13.97 19.23
C TYR A 319 23.11 13.21 19.90
N ILE A 320 23.74 12.27 19.15
CA ILE A 320 24.90 11.48 19.57
C ILE A 320 26.19 12.23 19.28
#